data_39bae57bbb38e3e02e7fa5688dfa28f3
#
_entry.id   39bae57bbb38e3e02e7fa5688dfa28f3
#
_cell.length_a   1.000
_cell.length_b   1.000
_cell.length_c   1.000
_cell.angle_alpha   90.00
_cell.angle_beta   90.00
_cell.angle_gamma   90.00
#
_symmetry.space_group_name_H-M   'P 1'
#
loop_
_entity.id
_entity.type
_entity.pdbx_description
1 polymer ?
#
loop_
_entity_poly.entity_id
_entity_poly.type
_entity_poly.pdbx_seq_one_letter_code
_entity_poly.pdbx_strand_id
1 'polypeptide(L)'
;MGKVIRISLVLLVALLGAGFGFLKAKKPAQRPASDLKVDATPERVKRGEYLANHVFLCVGCHSEPDFDVWSMPAKKGGEYIGGFCFNKANVGFPGEVCAQNLTPDMETGIGGWTDGEILRAMREGVDKKGDALFPMMPYQAMANLSDEDAQSIVAYLRTLPPRKNGRPAGHVDFPLSVIMKFIPQPLAGPVAGPAAADHVARGKYLSFACHECHTPIDDKNQMLPGMDFAGGHRYALPGFTVVSANITFDDTGLGKISKEQFIAKFSMWRGVAAPAVPRASNTLMPWADFAGMTDEDLGDVYDYLQTVPKVKNVVERRPPPAMPKSNTVAGEPEKPSAE
;
A
#
# COMPACT_ATOMS: atom_id res chain seq x y z
N MET A 1 -16.05 22.32 -53.96
CA MET A 1 -15.20 22.40 -52.74
C MET A 1 -16.03 22.29 -51.46
N GLY A 2 -17.09 23.06 -51.22
CA GLY A 2 -17.81 23.05 -49.93
C GLY A 2 -18.50 21.74 -49.53
N LYS A 3 -19.04 20.95 -50.48
CA LYS A 3 -19.66 19.63 -50.13
C LYS A 3 -18.64 18.59 -49.70
N VAL A 4 -17.49 18.51 -50.34
CA VAL A 4 -16.42 17.56 -50.00
C VAL A 4 -15.88 17.86 -48.58
N ILE A 5 -15.63 19.14 -48.29
CA ILE A 5 -15.15 19.56 -46.97
C ILE A 5 -16.17 19.20 -45.87
N ARG A 6 -17.46 19.42 -46.12
CA ARG A 6 -18.52 19.06 -45.15
C ARG A 6 -18.60 17.54 -44.89
N ILE A 7 -18.52 16.73 -45.97
CA ILE A 7 -18.54 15.27 -45.87
C ILE A 7 -17.29 14.79 -45.08
N SER A 8 -16.10 15.33 -45.40
CA SER A 8 -14.87 14.97 -44.68
C SER A 8 -14.93 15.34 -43.19
N LEU A 9 -15.53 16.50 -42.87
CA LEU A 9 -15.67 16.91 -41.45
C LEU A 9 -16.65 16.00 -40.70
N VAL A 10 -17.78 15.62 -41.32
CA VAL A 10 -18.76 14.69 -40.73
C VAL A 10 -18.13 13.33 -40.48
N LEU A 11 -17.37 12.80 -41.45
CA LEU A 11 -16.68 11.53 -41.30
C LEU A 11 -15.62 11.59 -40.23
N LEU A 12 -14.87 12.68 -40.12
CA LEU A 12 -13.88 12.87 -39.05
C LEU A 12 -14.55 12.87 -37.68
N VAL A 13 -15.63 13.63 -37.51
CA VAL A 13 -16.38 13.67 -36.26
C VAL A 13 -16.98 12.31 -35.90
N ALA A 14 -17.51 11.58 -36.89
CA ALA A 14 -18.01 10.22 -36.67
C ALA A 14 -16.90 9.24 -36.26
N LEU A 15 -15.71 9.31 -36.87
CA LEU A 15 -14.55 8.49 -36.53
C LEU A 15 -14.05 8.84 -35.09
N LEU A 16 -13.95 10.11 -34.77
CA LEU A 16 -13.56 10.55 -33.42
C LEU A 16 -14.58 10.09 -32.36
N GLY A 17 -15.86 10.20 -32.67
CA GLY A 17 -16.95 9.73 -31.80
C GLY A 17 -16.92 8.21 -31.59
N ALA A 18 -16.71 7.45 -32.68
CA ALA A 18 -16.57 6.00 -32.61
C ALA A 18 -15.32 5.59 -31.83
N GLY A 19 -14.18 6.25 -32.10
CA GLY A 19 -12.93 6.03 -31.34
C GLY A 19 -13.08 6.30 -29.84
N PHE A 20 -13.72 7.40 -29.49
CA PHE A 20 -14.00 7.74 -28.08
C PHE A 20 -14.96 6.74 -27.43
N GLY A 21 -16.01 6.33 -28.13
CA GLY A 21 -16.94 5.28 -27.67
C GLY A 21 -16.22 3.95 -27.43
N PHE A 22 -15.34 3.55 -28.37
CA PHE A 22 -14.51 2.35 -28.21
C PHE A 22 -13.60 2.44 -26.97
N LEU A 23 -12.90 3.56 -26.78
CA LEU A 23 -12.03 3.75 -25.61
C LEU A 23 -12.80 3.73 -24.30
N LYS A 24 -14.02 4.28 -24.27
CA LYS A 24 -14.90 4.19 -23.08
C LYS A 24 -15.34 2.77 -22.78
N ALA A 25 -15.70 1.99 -23.81
CA ALA A 25 -16.17 0.62 -23.66
C ALA A 25 -15.04 -0.39 -23.42
N LYS A 26 -13.77 -0.02 -23.72
CA LYS A 26 -12.62 -0.90 -23.58
C LYS A 26 -12.46 -1.36 -22.13
N LYS A 27 -12.36 -2.66 -21.95
CA LYS A 27 -11.94 -3.29 -20.68
C LYS A 27 -10.42 -3.44 -20.64
N PRO A 28 -9.81 -3.51 -19.43
CA PRO A 28 -8.38 -3.79 -19.28
C PRO A 28 -8.02 -5.17 -19.81
N ALA A 29 -6.72 -5.42 -20.04
CA ALA A 29 -6.21 -6.77 -20.25
C ALA A 29 -6.52 -7.60 -19.01
N GLN A 30 -7.18 -8.74 -19.17
CA GLN A 30 -7.60 -9.58 -18.06
C GLN A 30 -7.83 -11.02 -18.50
N ARG A 31 -7.73 -11.93 -17.54
CA ARG A 31 -8.18 -13.31 -17.64
C ARG A 31 -9.42 -13.51 -16.76
N PRO A 32 -10.23 -14.55 -16.94
CA PRO A 32 -11.26 -14.92 -16.00
C PRO A 32 -10.66 -15.06 -14.59
N ALA A 33 -11.41 -14.64 -13.57
CA ALA A 33 -11.03 -14.93 -12.19
C ALA A 33 -10.97 -16.45 -12.01
N SER A 34 -10.02 -16.92 -11.22
CA SER A 34 -9.90 -18.37 -10.96
C SER A 34 -11.06 -18.85 -10.07
N ASP A 35 -11.44 -20.12 -10.22
CA ASP A 35 -12.43 -20.78 -9.36
C ASP A 35 -11.81 -21.26 -8.04
N LEU A 36 -10.57 -20.87 -7.76
CA LEU A 36 -9.86 -21.23 -6.55
C LEU A 36 -10.67 -20.79 -5.32
N LYS A 37 -10.82 -21.72 -4.38
CA LYS A 37 -11.25 -21.43 -3.01
C LYS A 37 -10.04 -21.53 -2.10
N VAL A 38 -9.81 -20.49 -1.36
CA VAL A 38 -8.70 -20.41 -0.41
C VAL A 38 -9.07 -21.18 0.84
N ASP A 39 -8.22 -22.14 1.21
CA ASP A 39 -8.35 -22.86 2.47
C ASP A 39 -7.83 -21.98 3.62
N ALA A 40 -8.70 -21.61 4.55
CA ALA A 40 -8.42 -20.73 5.66
C ALA A 40 -7.90 -21.51 6.89
N THR A 41 -6.76 -22.19 6.73
CA THR A 41 -6.10 -22.82 7.88
C THR A 41 -5.64 -21.77 8.89
N PRO A 42 -5.53 -22.12 10.20
CA PRO A 42 -5.04 -21.16 11.22
C PRO A 42 -3.69 -20.54 10.88
N GLU A 43 -2.78 -21.31 10.32
CA GLU A 43 -1.43 -20.87 9.92
C GLU A 43 -1.52 -19.85 8.78
N ARG A 44 -2.35 -20.15 7.76
CA ARG A 44 -2.58 -19.26 6.62
C ARG A 44 -3.25 -17.96 7.05
N VAL A 45 -4.26 -18.02 7.92
CA VAL A 45 -4.91 -16.83 8.48
C VAL A 45 -3.91 -15.98 9.27
N LYS A 46 -3.11 -16.60 10.15
CA LYS A 46 -2.07 -15.89 10.91
C LYS A 46 -1.01 -15.24 10.00
N ARG A 47 -0.59 -15.93 8.95
CA ARG A 47 0.33 -15.38 7.95
C ARG A 47 -0.31 -14.20 7.22
N GLY A 48 -1.56 -14.33 6.81
CA GLY A 48 -2.32 -13.28 6.14
C GLY A 48 -2.52 -12.04 7.02
N GLU A 49 -2.83 -12.23 8.31
CA GLU A 49 -2.92 -11.16 9.30
C GLU A 49 -1.61 -10.38 9.39
N TYR A 50 -0.50 -11.09 9.54
CA TYR A 50 0.83 -10.49 9.59
C TYR A 50 1.15 -9.69 8.32
N LEU A 51 0.91 -10.27 7.16
CA LEU A 51 1.20 -9.62 5.89
C LEU A 51 0.32 -8.38 5.65
N ALA A 52 -0.97 -8.49 5.91
CA ALA A 52 -1.93 -7.42 5.64
C ALA A 52 -1.78 -6.22 6.61
N ASN A 53 -1.38 -6.48 7.86
CA ASN A 53 -1.23 -5.42 8.86
C ASN A 53 0.18 -4.83 8.90
N HIS A 54 1.22 -5.63 8.66
CA HIS A 54 2.58 -5.24 9.01
C HIS A 54 3.56 -5.20 7.83
N VAL A 55 3.26 -5.84 6.70
CA VAL A 55 4.18 -5.90 5.56
C VAL A 55 3.62 -5.12 4.36
N PHE A 56 2.43 -5.50 3.87
CA PHE A 56 1.81 -4.88 2.70
C PHE A 56 0.85 -3.76 3.05
N LEU A 57 0.60 -3.52 4.35
CA LEU A 57 -0.15 -2.38 4.88
C LEU A 57 -1.56 -2.20 4.28
N CYS A 58 -2.27 -3.29 4.00
CA CYS A 58 -3.65 -3.22 3.53
C CYS A 58 -4.52 -2.40 4.50
N VAL A 59 -4.30 -2.58 5.81
CA VAL A 59 -5.00 -1.85 6.88
C VAL A 59 -4.79 -0.34 6.76
N GLY A 60 -3.58 0.12 6.44
CA GLY A 60 -3.26 1.55 6.36
C GLY A 60 -4.02 2.29 5.26
N CYS A 61 -4.23 1.65 4.09
CA CYS A 61 -4.99 2.24 3.00
C CYS A 61 -6.50 1.99 3.12
N HIS A 62 -6.90 0.78 3.56
CA HIS A 62 -8.30 0.35 3.61
C HIS A 62 -8.99 0.65 4.95
N SER A 63 -8.43 1.54 5.75
CA SER A 63 -9.03 2.08 6.97
C SER A 63 -8.97 3.60 6.94
N GLU A 64 -9.84 4.25 7.69
CA GLU A 64 -9.76 5.70 7.85
C GLU A 64 -8.59 6.05 8.78
N PRO A 65 -7.60 6.87 8.33
CA PRO A 65 -6.44 7.21 9.14
C PRO A 65 -6.81 8.20 10.24
N ASP A 66 -6.17 8.09 11.40
CA ASP A 66 -6.24 9.09 12.45
C ASP A 66 -5.10 10.10 12.29
N PHE A 67 -5.39 11.22 11.62
CA PHE A 67 -4.42 12.28 11.35
C PHE A 67 -3.88 12.99 12.61
N ASP A 68 -4.52 12.82 13.74
CA ASP A 68 -4.17 13.49 15.01
C ASP A 68 -3.36 12.56 15.93
N VAL A 69 -3.05 11.33 15.46
CA VAL A 69 -2.19 10.36 16.13
C VAL A 69 -0.94 10.13 15.28
N TRP A 70 0.23 10.04 15.94
CA TRP A 70 1.51 9.79 15.28
C TRP A 70 1.47 8.56 14.38
N SER A 71 2.04 8.70 13.16
CA SER A 71 2.06 7.61 12.17
C SER A 71 0.71 7.29 11.54
N MET A 72 -0.34 8.06 11.85
CA MET A 72 -1.69 7.96 11.28
C MET A 72 -2.24 6.53 11.25
N PRO A 73 -2.25 5.79 12.37
CA PRO A 73 -2.81 4.46 12.41
C PRO A 73 -4.30 4.48 12.01
N ALA A 74 -4.83 3.33 11.65
CA ALA A 74 -6.27 3.17 11.46
C ALA A 74 -7.05 3.65 12.69
N LYS A 75 -8.12 4.41 12.51
CA LYS A 75 -9.05 4.74 13.60
C LYS A 75 -9.57 3.45 14.22
N LYS A 76 -9.47 3.36 15.54
CA LYS A 76 -9.90 2.17 16.30
C LYS A 76 -11.34 1.77 15.95
N GLY A 77 -11.50 0.52 15.57
CA GLY A 77 -12.78 -0.03 15.17
C GLY A 77 -13.19 0.35 13.73
N GLY A 78 -12.33 1.01 12.96
CA GLY A 78 -12.49 1.34 11.56
C GLY A 78 -11.60 0.55 10.61
N GLU A 79 -10.95 -0.50 11.13
CA GLU A 79 -10.02 -1.31 10.36
C GLU A 79 -10.73 -2.03 9.21
N TYR A 80 -10.17 -1.91 8.01
CA TYR A 80 -10.63 -2.55 6.77
C TYR A 80 -12.02 -2.14 6.25
N ILE A 81 -12.73 -1.22 6.89
CA ILE A 81 -14.08 -0.82 6.46
C ILE A 81 -14.10 0.19 5.31
N GLY A 82 -12.96 0.49 4.76
CA GLY A 82 -12.73 1.50 3.73
C GLY A 82 -11.98 2.71 4.27
N GLY A 83 -11.10 3.22 3.44
CA GLY A 83 -10.12 4.21 3.83
C GLY A 83 -10.37 5.61 3.29
N PHE A 84 -9.29 6.35 3.21
CA PHE A 84 -9.28 7.72 2.75
C PHE A 84 -9.71 7.84 1.28
N CYS A 85 -10.43 8.90 0.95
CA CYS A 85 -10.77 9.23 -0.42
C CYS A 85 -9.80 10.30 -0.93
N PHE A 86 -9.15 10.03 -2.03
CA PHE A 86 -8.24 10.94 -2.72
C PHE A 86 -9.02 11.70 -3.78
N ASN A 87 -9.04 13.03 -3.69
CA ASN A 87 -9.74 13.88 -4.63
C ASN A 87 -9.01 15.23 -4.83
N LYS A 88 -9.57 16.09 -5.68
CA LYS A 88 -8.96 17.38 -6.03
C LYS A 88 -8.80 18.31 -4.81
N ALA A 89 -9.72 18.25 -3.87
CA ALA A 89 -9.73 19.17 -2.73
C ALA A 89 -8.66 18.84 -1.69
N ASN A 90 -8.32 17.55 -1.51
CA ASN A 90 -7.40 17.14 -0.45
C ASN A 90 -5.97 16.83 -0.94
N VAL A 91 -5.81 16.30 -2.14
CA VAL A 91 -4.49 15.91 -2.68
C VAL A 91 -4.29 16.33 -4.14
N GLY A 92 -5.19 17.12 -4.71
CA GLY A 92 -5.09 17.55 -6.11
C GLY A 92 -5.38 16.46 -7.15
N PHE A 93 -5.93 15.31 -6.73
CA PHE A 93 -6.21 14.18 -7.62
C PHE A 93 -7.38 14.50 -8.58
N PRO A 94 -7.23 14.27 -9.90
CA PRO A 94 -8.29 14.51 -10.87
C PRO A 94 -9.35 13.40 -10.82
N GLY A 95 -10.44 13.68 -10.13
CA GLY A 95 -11.52 12.74 -9.83
C GLY A 95 -11.63 12.46 -8.34
N GLU A 96 -12.15 11.30 -8.00
CA GLU A 96 -12.21 10.77 -6.63
C GLU A 96 -11.96 9.26 -6.62
N VAL A 97 -11.01 8.80 -5.83
CA VAL A 97 -10.71 7.38 -5.60
C VAL A 97 -10.69 7.12 -4.11
N CYS A 98 -11.53 6.21 -3.64
CA CYS A 98 -11.59 5.80 -2.23
C CYS A 98 -11.12 4.37 -2.07
N ALA A 99 -10.30 4.08 -1.07
CA ALA A 99 -10.01 2.70 -0.69
C ALA A 99 -11.30 2.04 -0.17
N GLN A 100 -11.66 0.91 -0.77
CA GLN A 100 -12.94 0.23 -0.54
C GLN A 100 -12.93 -0.61 0.72
N ASN A 101 -14.13 -1.01 1.18
CA ASN A 101 -14.34 -1.91 2.29
C ASN A 101 -13.86 -3.32 1.96
N LEU A 102 -12.89 -3.84 2.73
CA LEU A 102 -12.34 -5.20 2.58
C LEU A 102 -12.94 -6.21 3.57
N THR A 103 -13.92 -5.80 4.40
CA THR A 103 -14.60 -6.77 5.26
C THR A 103 -15.53 -7.66 4.43
N PRO A 104 -15.86 -8.88 4.89
CA PRO A 104 -16.75 -9.78 4.18
C PRO A 104 -18.24 -9.38 4.25
N ASP A 105 -18.52 -8.07 4.26
CA ASP A 105 -19.88 -7.56 4.11
C ASP A 105 -20.38 -7.80 2.68
N MET A 106 -21.60 -8.33 2.56
CA MET A 106 -22.16 -8.79 1.28
C MET A 106 -22.54 -7.64 0.35
N GLU A 107 -22.88 -6.48 0.89
CA GLU A 107 -23.38 -5.34 0.10
C GLU A 107 -22.26 -4.35 -0.24
N THR A 108 -21.42 -4.02 0.74
CA THR A 108 -20.47 -2.92 0.64
C THR A 108 -19.01 -3.35 0.68
N GLY A 109 -18.75 -4.62 1.02
CA GLY A 109 -17.41 -5.20 1.13
C GLY A 109 -17.14 -6.29 0.09
N ILE A 110 -16.21 -7.17 0.44
CA ILE A 110 -15.79 -8.28 -0.42
C ILE A 110 -16.58 -9.58 -0.19
N GLY A 111 -17.63 -9.57 0.65
CA GLY A 111 -18.40 -10.77 0.98
C GLY A 111 -19.03 -11.45 -0.24
N GLY A 112 -19.49 -10.66 -1.21
CA GLY A 112 -20.06 -11.16 -2.45
C GLY A 112 -19.04 -11.47 -3.56
N TRP A 113 -17.72 -11.39 -3.29
CA TRP A 113 -16.65 -11.70 -4.25
C TRP A 113 -16.18 -13.15 -4.08
N THR A 114 -15.77 -13.81 -5.16
CA THR A 114 -15.01 -15.06 -5.06
C THR A 114 -13.57 -14.79 -4.63
N ASP A 115 -12.86 -15.81 -4.12
CA ASP A 115 -11.46 -15.64 -3.73
C ASP A 115 -10.58 -15.34 -4.94
N GLY A 116 -10.89 -15.94 -6.09
CA GLY A 116 -10.21 -15.62 -7.34
C GLY A 116 -10.43 -14.18 -7.82
N GLU A 117 -11.62 -13.60 -7.61
CA GLU A 117 -11.87 -12.18 -7.89
C GLU A 117 -11.06 -11.25 -6.99
N ILE A 118 -10.91 -11.60 -5.71
CA ILE A 118 -10.08 -10.82 -4.77
C ILE A 118 -8.60 -10.92 -5.16
N LEU A 119 -8.10 -12.11 -5.47
CA LEU A 119 -6.74 -12.34 -5.92
C LEU A 119 -6.43 -11.56 -7.21
N ARG A 120 -7.37 -11.57 -8.18
CA ARG A 120 -7.25 -10.82 -9.43
C ARG A 120 -7.22 -9.31 -9.18
N ALA A 121 -8.08 -8.79 -8.32
CA ALA A 121 -8.10 -7.38 -7.96
C ALA A 121 -6.79 -6.95 -7.29
N MET A 122 -6.30 -7.74 -6.36
CA MET A 122 -5.10 -7.45 -5.58
C MET A 122 -3.82 -7.51 -6.42
N ARG A 123 -3.70 -8.45 -7.36
CA ARG A 123 -2.45 -8.74 -8.08
C ARG A 123 -2.46 -8.33 -9.56
N GLU A 124 -3.63 -8.17 -10.16
CA GLU A 124 -3.78 -7.84 -11.58
C GLU A 124 -4.53 -6.51 -11.81
N GLY A 125 -5.07 -5.90 -10.75
CA GLY A 125 -5.73 -4.60 -10.82
C GLY A 125 -7.09 -4.61 -11.54
N VAL A 126 -7.82 -5.73 -11.51
CA VAL A 126 -9.12 -5.88 -12.16
C VAL A 126 -10.18 -6.28 -11.13
N ASP A 127 -11.20 -5.46 -11.00
CA ASP A 127 -12.27 -5.67 -10.04
C ASP A 127 -13.22 -6.83 -10.43
N LYS A 128 -14.22 -7.10 -9.57
CA LYS A 128 -15.25 -8.11 -9.81
C LYS A 128 -16.00 -7.91 -11.12
N LYS A 129 -16.22 -6.66 -11.56
CA LYS A 129 -16.95 -6.32 -12.80
C LYS A 129 -16.07 -6.39 -14.04
N GLY A 130 -14.77 -6.68 -13.87
CA GLY A 130 -13.79 -6.63 -14.95
C GLY A 130 -13.36 -5.21 -15.32
N ASP A 131 -13.51 -4.25 -14.42
CA ASP A 131 -13.03 -2.89 -14.60
C ASP A 131 -11.64 -2.71 -13.99
N ALA A 132 -10.85 -1.79 -14.57
CA ALA A 132 -9.53 -1.48 -14.06
C ALA A 132 -9.62 -0.77 -12.71
N LEU A 133 -8.85 -1.21 -11.73
CA LEU A 133 -8.57 -0.44 -10.53
C LEU A 133 -7.59 0.69 -10.85
N PHE A 134 -7.73 1.82 -10.18
CA PHE A 134 -6.74 2.88 -10.29
C PHE A 134 -5.44 2.43 -9.62
N PRO A 135 -4.25 2.67 -10.22
CA PRO A 135 -2.97 2.12 -9.75
C PRO A 135 -2.43 2.76 -8.46
N MET A 136 -3.23 3.56 -7.76
CA MET A 136 -3.00 3.90 -6.35
C MET A 136 -3.09 2.65 -5.45
N MET A 137 -3.95 1.68 -5.80
CA MET A 137 -3.80 0.29 -5.32
C MET A 137 -2.59 -0.31 -6.04
N PRO A 138 -1.49 -0.64 -5.33
CA PRO A 138 -0.22 -0.97 -5.96
C PRO A 138 -0.17 -2.41 -6.50
N TYR A 139 -1.20 -2.81 -7.26
CA TYR A 139 -1.36 -4.17 -7.78
C TYR A 139 -0.21 -4.59 -8.71
N GLN A 140 0.44 -3.64 -9.40
CA GLN A 140 1.60 -3.94 -10.26
C GLN A 140 2.76 -4.50 -9.45
N ALA A 141 3.03 -3.94 -8.29
CA ALA A 141 4.04 -4.45 -7.38
C ALA A 141 3.54 -5.67 -6.60
N MET A 142 2.25 -5.71 -6.23
CA MET A 142 1.62 -6.90 -5.64
C MET A 142 1.51 -8.09 -6.62
N ALA A 143 1.71 -7.90 -7.91
CA ALA A 143 1.86 -8.99 -8.87
C ALA A 143 3.02 -9.94 -8.52
N ASN A 144 4.05 -9.43 -7.81
CA ASN A 144 5.18 -10.22 -7.34
C ASN A 144 4.90 -10.96 -6.01
N LEU A 145 3.73 -10.78 -5.42
CA LEU A 145 3.32 -11.51 -4.22
C LEU A 145 3.25 -13.00 -4.54
N SER A 146 3.82 -13.85 -3.69
CA SER A 146 3.71 -15.29 -3.89
C SER A 146 2.25 -15.73 -3.84
N ASP A 147 1.93 -16.82 -4.53
CA ASP A 147 0.57 -17.36 -4.53
C ASP A 147 0.12 -17.73 -3.11
N GLU A 148 1.03 -18.27 -2.29
CA GLU A 148 0.76 -18.65 -0.90
C GLU A 148 0.48 -17.43 -0.02
N ASP A 149 1.30 -16.38 -0.11
CA ASP A 149 1.10 -15.16 0.67
C ASP A 149 -0.14 -14.39 0.22
N ALA A 150 -0.42 -14.35 -1.08
CA ALA A 150 -1.65 -13.76 -1.62
C ALA A 150 -2.90 -14.49 -1.10
N GLN A 151 -2.90 -15.83 -1.12
CA GLN A 151 -3.98 -16.64 -0.55
C GLN A 151 -4.08 -16.45 0.97
N SER A 152 -2.97 -16.31 1.67
CA SER A 152 -2.95 -16.04 3.11
C SER A 152 -3.65 -14.72 3.45
N ILE A 153 -3.40 -13.67 2.68
CA ILE A 153 -4.10 -12.38 2.84
C ILE A 153 -5.61 -12.57 2.63
N VAL A 154 -6.02 -13.28 1.56
CA VAL A 154 -7.44 -13.55 1.31
C VAL A 154 -8.08 -14.33 2.46
N ALA A 155 -7.40 -15.38 2.96
CA ALA A 155 -7.86 -16.16 4.10
C ALA A 155 -8.11 -15.26 5.33
N TYR A 156 -7.17 -14.37 5.65
CA TYR A 156 -7.33 -13.43 6.75
C TYR A 156 -8.50 -12.47 6.54
N LEU A 157 -8.59 -11.83 5.36
CA LEU A 157 -9.68 -10.89 5.06
C LEU A 157 -11.07 -11.55 5.21
N ARG A 158 -11.18 -12.85 4.92
CA ARG A 158 -12.41 -13.62 5.11
C ARG A 158 -12.80 -13.84 6.56
N THR A 159 -11.84 -13.75 7.50
CA THR A 159 -12.11 -13.89 8.94
C THR A 159 -12.52 -12.58 9.61
N LEU A 160 -12.39 -11.45 8.94
CA LEU A 160 -12.77 -10.16 9.50
C LEU A 160 -14.28 -10.12 9.79
N PRO A 161 -14.72 -9.42 10.86
CA PRO A 161 -16.13 -9.23 11.09
C PRO A 161 -16.77 -8.41 9.95
N PRO A 162 -17.88 -8.86 9.35
CA PRO A 162 -18.55 -8.11 8.31
C PRO A 162 -19.06 -6.77 8.86
N ARG A 163 -18.73 -5.69 8.17
CA ARG A 163 -19.12 -4.33 8.55
C ARG A 163 -19.63 -3.58 7.33
N LYS A 164 -20.87 -3.10 7.42
CA LYS A 164 -21.47 -2.32 6.35
C LYS A 164 -20.89 -0.91 6.33
N ASN A 165 -20.18 -0.56 5.26
CA ASN A 165 -19.69 0.79 5.02
C ASN A 165 -19.55 1.03 3.51
N GLY A 166 -20.56 1.60 2.89
CA GLY A 166 -20.53 1.95 1.48
C GLY A 166 -19.59 3.12 1.24
N ARG A 167 -18.61 2.93 0.39
CA ARG A 167 -17.79 4.03 -0.14
C ARG A 167 -18.33 4.46 -1.50
N PRO A 168 -18.21 5.75 -1.86
CA PRO A 168 -18.58 6.19 -3.19
C PRO A 168 -17.90 5.37 -4.27
N ALA A 169 -18.63 5.04 -5.31
CA ALA A 169 -17.99 4.53 -6.52
C ALA A 169 -17.07 5.64 -7.03
N GLY A 170 -15.75 5.38 -6.98
CA GLY A 170 -14.76 6.33 -7.44
C GLY A 170 -14.97 6.68 -8.90
N HIS A 171 -14.58 7.88 -9.29
CA HIS A 171 -14.48 8.30 -10.68
C HIS A 171 -13.11 8.92 -10.92
N VAL A 172 -12.56 8.69 -12.10
CA VAL A 172 -11.30 9.27 -12.54
C VAL A 172 -11.57 10.12 -13.76
N ASP A 173 -11.09 11.36 -13.77
CA ASP A 173 -11.31 12.29 -14.86
C ASP A 173 -10.56 11.86 -16.14
N PHE A 174 -11.08 12.29 -17.29
CA PHE A 174 -10.36 12.13 -18.55
C PHE A 174 -9.11 13.04 -18.56
N PRO A 175 -7.96 12.59 -19.09
CA PRO A 175 -7.74 11.33 -19.83
C PRO A 175 -7.36 10.12 -18.95
N LEU A 176 -7.12 10.29 -17.66
CA LEU A 176 -6.64 9.21 -16.76
C LEU A 176 -7.62 8.03 -16.70
N SER A 177 -8.94 8.30 -16.76
CA SER A 177 -9.97 7.25 -16.80
C SER A 177 -9.85 6.29 -18.00
N VAL A 178 -9.19 6.73 -19.05
CA VAL A 178 -8.88 5.87 -20.22
C VAL A 178 -7.51 5.23 -20.06
N ILE A 179 -6.50 6.00 -19.64
CA ILE A 179 -5.11 5.53 -19.52
C ILE A 179 -5.04 4.36 -18.52
N MET A 180 -5.72 4.46 -17.36
CA MET A 180 -5.71 3.42 -16.33
C MET A 180 -6.16 2.04 -16.85
N LYS A 181 -6.97 1.96 -17.91
CA LYS A 181 -7.44 0.70 -18.48
C LYS A 181 -6.35 -0.09 -19.21
N PHE A 182 -5.23 0.53 -19.52
CA PHE A 182 -4.09 -0.10 -20.18
C PHE A 182 -3.02 -0.57 -19.22
N ILE A 183 -3.17 -0.29 -17.92
CA ILE A 183 -2.18 -0.60 -16.89
C ILE A 183 -2.31 -2.04 -16.36
N PRO A 184 -3.52 -2.58 -16.04
CA PRO A 184 -3.68 -3.93 -15.56
C PRO A 184 -3.14 -4.95 -16.54
N GLN A 185 -2.43 -5.96 -16.01
CA GLN A 185 -1.91 -7.09 -16.77
C GLN A 185 -2.21 -8.39 -16.03
N PRO A 186 -2.68 -9.44 -16.73
CA PRO A 186 -2.85 -10.74 -16.12
C PRO A 186 -1.48 -11.33 -15.76
N LEU A 187 -1.43 -12.05 -14.64
CA LEU A 187 -0.23 -12.79 -14.25
C LEU A 187 0.15 -13.82 -15.32
N ALA A 188 1.42 -13.90 -15.66
CA ALA A 188 1.93 -14.85 -16.64
C ALA A 188 1.87 -16.30 -16.17
N GLY A 189 1.84 -16.54 -14.85
CA GLY A 189 1.82 -17.87 -14.25
C GLY A 189 1.89 -17.82 -12.73
N PRO A 190 2.11 -18.96 -12.06
CA PRO A 190 2.31 -19.03 -10.63
C PRO A 190 3.53 -18.21 -10.19
N VAL A 191 3.41 -17.59 -9.01
CA VAL A 191 4.49 -16.81 -8.39
C VAL A 191 4.94 -17.51 -7.12
N ALA A 192 6.20 -17.94 -7.09
CA ALA A 192 6.82 -18.54 -5.92
C ALA A 192 7.35 -17.46 -4.97
N GLY A 193 7.30 -17.71 -3.67
CA GLY A 193 7.98 -16.89 -2.67
C GLY A 193 9.50 -17.10 -2.68
N PRO A 194 10.25 -16.22 -2.04
CA PRO A 194 11.69 -16.41 -1.86
C PRO A 194 11.97 -17.64 -0.99
N ALA A 195 13.10 -18.28 -1.24
CA ALA A 195 13.56 -19.39 -0.40
C ALA A 195 13.79 -18.91 1.05
N ALA A 196 13.40 -19.71 2.04
CA ALA A 196 13.50 -19.34 3.45
C ALA A 196 14.93 -19.00 3.90
N ALA A 197 15.94 -19.65 3.32
CA ALA A 197 17.35 -19.42 3.63
C ALA A 197 17.98 -18.24 2.87
N ASP A 198 17.27 -17.63 1.92
CA ASP A 198 17.78 -16.49 1.16
C ASP A 198 17.29 -15.17 1.80
N HIS A 199 18.03 -14.71 2.81
CA HIS A 199 17.73 -13.50 3.56
C HIS A 199 17.65 -12.25 2.68
N VAL A 200 18.50 -12.13 1.67
CA VAL A 200 18.51 -10.99 0.75
C VAL A 200 17.27 -11.00 -0.15
N ALA A 201 16.91 -12.15 -0.71
CA ALA A 201 15.69 -12.27 -1.52
C ALA A 201 14.44 -12.06 -0.68
N ARG A 202 14.41 -12.54 0.57
CA ARG A 202 13.32 -12.27 1.53
C ARG A 202 13.22 -10.78 1.84
N GLY A 203 14.34 -10.13 2.12
CA GLY A 203 14.40 -8.70 2.38
C GLY A 203 13.87 -7.87 1.19
N LYS A 204 14.27 -8.23 -0.03
CA LYS A 204 13.72 -7.63 -1.25
C LYS A 204 12.21 -7.76 -1.35
N TYR A 205 11.68 -8.94 -1.09
CA TYR A 205 10.26 -9.25 -1.12
C TYR A 205 9.48 -8.45 -0.07
N LEU A 206 10.02 -8.34 1.15
CA LEU A 206 9.39 -7.64 2.27
C LEU A 206 9.52 -6.12 2.17
N SER A 207 10.50 -5.60 1.43
CA SER A 207 10.75 -4.16 1.30
C SER A 207 9.87 -3.44 0.27
N PHE A 208 8.84 -4.11 -0.24
CA PHE A 208 7.89 -3.56 -1.22
C PHE A 208 7.42 -2.14 -0.86
N ALA A 209 6.79 -1.97 0.31
CA ALA A 209 6.29 -0.67 0.75
C ALA A 209 7.43 0.36 0.96
N CYS A 210 8.62 -0.10 1.34
CA CYS A 210 9.79 0.78 1.45
C CYS A 210 10.16 1.36 0.08
N HIS A 211 10.19 0.52 -0.96
CA HIS A 211 10.53 0.94 -2.31
C HIS A 211 9.53 1.97 -2.86
N GLU A 212 8.23 1.69 -2.75
CA GLU A 212 7.16 2.57 -3.23
C GLU A 212 7.21 3.97 -2.60
N CYS A 213 7.54 4.04 -1.31
CA CYS A 213 7.57 5.31 -0.60
C CYS A 213 8.93 6.01 -0.63
N HIS A 214 10.02 5.27 -0.66
CA HIS A 214 11.38 5.83 -0.55
C HIS A 214 12.12 5.98 -1.88
N THR A 215 11.45 5.74 -3.01
CA THR A 215 11.98 6.04 -4.34
C THR A 215 11.34 7.31 -4.87
N PRO A 216 12.11 8.34 -5.27
CA PRO A 216 11.55 9.60 -5.76
C PRO A 216 10.91 9.42 -7.13
N ILE A 217 9.91 10.23 -7.41
CA ILE A 217 9.18 10.23 -8.67
C ILE A 217 9.34 11.57 -9.39
N ASP A 218 9.18 11.54 -10.71
CA ASP A 218 9.11 12.75 -11.55
C ASP A 218 7.69 13.35 -11.57
N ASP A 219 7.51 14.42 -12.32
CA ASP A 219 6.23 15.12 -12.52
C ASP A 219 5.19 14.29 -13.31
N LYS A 220 5.59 13.15 -13.88
CA LYS A 220 4.71 12.16 -14.53
C LYS A 220 4.38 10.97 -13.62
N ASN A 221 4.75 11.05 -12.33
CA ASN A 221 4.63 9.97 -11.35
C ASN A 221 5.41 8.69 -11.74
N GLN A 222 6.55 8.85 -12.44
CA GLN A 222 7.44 7.73 -12.75
C GLN A 222 8.64 7.76 -11.80
N MET A 223 9.01 6.61 -11.26
CA MET A 223 10.19 6.48 -10.41
C MET A 223 11.44 6.91 -11.19
N LEU A 224 12.28 7.72 -10.53
CA LEU A 224 13.51 8.21 -11.13
C LEU A 224 14.52 7.07 -11.27
N PRO A 225 15.01 6.76 -12.49
CA PRO A 225 15.98 5.69 -12.70
C PRO A 225 17.25 5.88 -11.87
N GLY A 226 17.71 4.82 -11.21
CA GLY A 226 18.92 4.84 -10.40
C GLY A 226 18.78 5.52 -9.05
N MET A 227 17.56 5.88 -8.64
CA MET A 227 17.27 6.53 -7.36
C MET A 227 16.47 5.62 -6.42
N ASP A 228 16.50 4.31 -6.64
CA ASP A 228 15.81 3.34 -5.78
C ASP A 228 16.19 3.55 -4.31
N PHE A 229 15.19 3.68 -3.46
CA PHE A 229 15.33 3.92 -2.01
C PHE A 229 16.07 5.21 -1.61
N ALA A 230 16.38 6.10 -2.55
CA ALA A 230 17.15 7.31 -2.26
C ALA A 230 16.35 8.39 -1.52
N GLY A 231 15.06 8.21 -1.29
CA GLY A 231 14.19 9.21 -0.67
C GLY A 231 13.90 10.40 -1.58
N GLY A 232 13.25 11.43 -1.05
CA GLY A 232 12.92 12.63 -1.82
C GLY A 232 11.52 12.63 -2.41
N HIS A 233 10.75 11.55 -2.28
CA HIS A 233 9.35 11.54 -2.67
C HIS A 233 8.53 12.43 -1.72
N ARG A 234 7.84 13.40 -2.28
CA ARG A 234 7.10 14.41 -1.54
C ARG A 234 5.62 14.05 -1.47
N TYR A 235 5.09 14.00 -0.26
CA TYR A 235 3.69 13.72 0.03
C TYR A 235 3.02 14.96 0.64
N ALA A 236 2.03 15.52 -0.05
CA ALA A 236 1.15 16.55 0.50
C ALA A 236 -0.11 15.88 1.06
N LEU A 237 -0.34 16.04 2.34
CA LEU A 237 -1.46 15.45 3.08
C LEU A 237 -2.28 16.57 3.74
N PRO A 238 -3.52 16.31 4.16
CA PRO A 238 -4.33 17.31 4.86
C PRO A 238 -3.63 17.85 6.12
N GLY A 239 -3.14 19.06 6.03
CA GLY A 239 -2.50 19.78 7.15
C GLY A 239 -0.99 19.65 7.28
N PHE A 240 -0.30 18.84 6.44
CA PHE A 240 1.16 18.74 6.47
C PHE A 240 1.76 18.19 5.15
N THR A 241 3.06 18.42 5.01
CA THR A 241 3.84 17.82 3.92
C THR A 241 5.03 17.09 4.49
N VAL A 242 5.33 15.91 3.98
CA VAL A 242 6.51 15.14 4.32
C VAL A 242 7.28 14.74 3.08
N VAL A 243 8.59 14.49 3.27
CA VAL A 243 9.47 13.97 2.23
C VAL A 243 10.07 12.67 2.73
N SER A 244 10.04 11.61 1.92
CA SER A 244 10.59 10.31 2.29
C SER A 244 12.10 10.37 2.47
N ALA A 245 12.62 9.70 3.48
CA ALA A 245 14.05 9.69 3.79
C ALA A 245 14.84 8.87 2.77
N ASN A 246 16.12 9.21 2.56
CA ASN A 246 17.07 8.31 1.93
C ASN A 246 17.31 7.09 2.85
N ILE A 247 17.05 5.90 2.36
CA ILE A 247 17.27 4.63 3.07
C ILE A 247 18.28 3.73 2.34
N THR A 248 19.07 4.28 1.39
CA THR A 248 20.27 3.61 0.89
C THR A 248 21.40 3.69 1.93
N PHE A 249 22.43 2.85 1.78
CA PHE A 249 23.61 2.84 2.66
C PHE A 249 24.66 3.90 2.31
N ASP A 250 24.23 5.02 1.76
CA ASP A 250 25.03 6.26 1.67
C ASP A 250 25.07 6.97 3.04
N ASP A 251 26.10 7.80 3.29
CA ASP A 251 26.23 8.57 4.53
C ASP A 251 25.05 9.55 4.77
N THR A 252 24.34 9.94 3.70
CA THR A 252 23.10 10.75 3.78
C THR A 252 21.86 9.91 4.10
N GLY A 253 21.99 8.60 4.15
CA GLY A 253 20.93 7.63 4.43
C GLY A 253 21.20 6.77 5.68
N LEU A 254 21.27 5.45 5.45
CA LEU A 254 21.49 4.43 6.51
C LEU A 254 22.95 4.10 6.73
N GLY A 255 23.92 4.70 6.03
CA GLY A 255 25.31 4.30 6.03
C GLY A 255 26.00 4.22 7.41
N LYS A 256 25.42 4.87 8.42
CA LYS A 256 25.92 4.88 9.82
C LYS A 256 25.02 4.12 10.79
N ILE A 257 24.02 3.40 10.30
CA ILE A 257 23.04 2.69 11.12
C ILE A 257 23.40 1.20 11.14
N SER A 258 23.60 0.60 12.32
CA SER A 258 23.77 -0.85 12.43
C SER A 258 22.43 -1.59 12.23
N LYS A 259 22.51 -2.91 12.00
CA LYS A 259 21.33 -3.78 11.86
C LYS A 259 20.43 -3.70 13.11
N GLU A 260 21.03 -3.77 14.29
CA GLU A 260 20.32 -3.67 15.56
C GLU A 260 19.63 -2.30 15.72
N GLN A 261 20.34 -1.23 15.34
CA GLN A 261 19.75 0.12 15.37
C GLN A 261 18.61 0.29 14.37
N PHE A 262 18.71 -0.37 13.20
CA PHE A 262 17.63 -0.36 12.20
C PHE A 262 16.40 -1.08 12.76
N ILE A 263 16.56 -2.30 13.27
CA ILE A 263 15.48 -3.07 13.89
C ILE A 263 14.86 -2.29 15.05
N ALA A 264 15.69 -1.70 15.91
CA ALA A 264 15.22 -0.93 17.06
C ALA A 264 14.33 0.25 16.68
N LYS A 265 14.55 0.89 15.51
CA LYS A 265 13.70 2.00 15.03
C LYS A 265 12.22 1.59 14.84
N PHE A 266 11.98 0.34 14.52
CA PHE A 266 10.63 -0.21 14.35
C PHE A 266 10.13 -0.84 15.66
N SER A 267 10.93 -1.72 16.24
CA SER A 267 10.53 -2.49 17.43
C SER A 267 10.26 -1.62 18.66
N MET A 268 10.83 -0.42 18.74
CA MET A 268 10.54 0.54 19.84
C MET A 268 9.06 0.97 19.88
N TRP A 269 8.32 0.84 18.79
CA TRP A 269 6.88 1.13 18.72
C TRP A 269 6.00 -0.09 18.97
N ARG A 270 6.58 -1.27 19.16
CA ARG A 270 5.87 -2.54 19.38
C ARG A 270 5.13 -2.52 20.72
N GLY A 271 3.81 -2.64 20.67
CA GLY A 271 2.97 -2.59 21.87
C GLY A 271 2.87 -1.20 22.53
N VAL A 272 3.41 -0.17 21.89
CA VAL A 272 3.34 1.22 22.38
C VAL A 272 2.21 1.94 21.67
N ALA A 273 1.32 2.55 22.44
CA ALA A 273 0.28 3.42 21.87
C ALA A 273 0.93 4.65 21.21
N ALA A 274 0.64 4.86 19.94
CA ALA A 274 1.12 6.05 19.25
C ALA A 274 0.57 7.32 19.92
N PRO A 275 1.41 8.34 20.19
CA PRO A 275 0.98 9.56 20.87
C PRO A 275 0.10 10.44 19.97
N ALA A 276 -0.81 11.20 20.57
CA ALA A 276 -1.48 12.29 19.89
C ALA A 276 -0.45 13.37 19.51
N VAL A 277 -0.57 13.91 18.31
CA VAL A 277 0.34 14.93 17.78
C VAL A 277 -0.41 15.98 16.97
N PRO A 278 0.05 17.24 16.93
CA PRO A 278 -0.46 18.19 15.95
C PRO A 278 -0.22 17.67 14.53
N ARG A 279 -1.20 17.77 13.66
CA ARG A 279 -1.09 17.29 12.25
C ARG A 279 0.16 17.80 11.55
N ALA A 280 0.50 19.06 11.75
CA ALA A 280 1.71 19.65 11.17
C ALA A 280 3.02 18.96 11.58
N SER A 281 3.01 18.20 12.66
CA SER A 281 4.16 17.44 13.17
C SER A 281 4.09 15.95 12.87
N ASN A 282 3.04 15.49 12.18
CA ASN A 282 2.83 14.07 11.90
C ASN A 282 3.73 13.54 10.77
N THR A 283 3.71 12.23 10.56
CA THR A 283 4.46 11.51 9.53
C THR A 283 3.56 10.58 8.75
N LEU A 284 3.90 10.35 7.47
CA LEU A 284 3.27 9.29 6.66
C LEU A 284 3.92 7.93 6.91
N MET A 285 5.16 7.89 7.45
CA MET A 285 5.83 6.62 7.74
C MET A 285 5.03 5.82 8.76
N PRO A 286 4.52 4.63 8.42
CA PRO A 286 3.61 3.84 9.27
C PRO A 286 4.38 3.04 10.32
N TRP A 287 5.03 3.74 11.25
CA TRP A 287 5.86 3.14 12.29
C TRP A 287 5.09 2.14 13.17
N ALA A 288 3.84 2.48 13.51
CA ALA A 288 3.01 1.63 14.34
C ALA A 288 2.68 0.30 13.65
N ASP A 289 2.43 0.34 12.35
CA ASP A 289 2.08 -0.86 11.57
C ASP A 289 3.34 -1.72 11.35
N PHE A 290 4.44 -1.14 10.89
CA PHE A 290 5.70 -1.86 10.69
C PHE A 290 6.31 -2.37 12.00
N ALA A 291 5.98 -1.81 13.17
CA ALA A 291 6.41 -2.33 14.46
C ALA A 291 6.02 -3.80 14.68
N GLY A 292 4.94 -4.26 14.03
CA GLY A 292 4.53 -5.66 14.08
C GLY A 292 5.39 -6.61 13.26
N MET A 293 6.29 -6.12 12.40
CA MET A 293 7.26 -6.98 11.71
C MET A 293 8.18 -7.68 12.70
N THR A 294 8.56 -8.93 12.39
CA THR A 294 9.52 -9.67 13.20
C THR A 294 10.92 -9.05 13.07
N ASP A 295 11.77 -9.27 14.08
CA ASP A 295 13.16 -8.80 14.03
C ASP A 295 13.94 -9.49 12.91
N GLU A 296 13.60 -10.75 12.61
CA GLU A 296 14.16 -11.50 11.47
C GLU A 296 13.82 -10.83 10.16
N ASP A 297 12.54 -10.54 9.89
CA ASP A 297 12.09 -9.92 8.64
C ASP A 297 12.64 -8.49 8.49
N LEU A 298 12.70 -7.71 9.56
CA LEU A 298 13.37 -6.39 9.57
C LEU A 298 14.87 -6.52 9.28
N GLY A 299 15.49 -7.57 9.82
CA GLY A 299 16.90 -7.91 9.55
C GLY A 299 17.15 -8.27 8.08
N ASP A 300 16.24 -9.03 7.47
CA ASP A 300 16.29 -9.38 6.05
C ASP A 300 16.15 -8.13 5.17
N VAL A 301 15.22 -7.22 5.53
CA VAL A 301 15.08 -5.92 4.83
C VAL A 301 16.37 -5.11 4.91
N TYR A 302 17.02 -5.06 6.07
CA TYR A 302 18.29 -4.39 6.24
C TYR A 302 19.38 -5.00 5.35
N ASP A 303 19.51 -6.32 5.33
CA ASP A 303 20.50 -7.05 4.52
C ASP A 303 20.28 -6.80 3.02
N TYR A 304 19.03 -6.78 2.57
CA TYR A 304 18.71 -6.40 1.20
C TYR A 304 19.10 -4.96 0.89
N LEU A 305 18.74 -4.00 1.76
CA LEU A 305 19.07 -2.59 1.54
C LEU A 305 20.57 -2.34 1.46
N GLN A 306 21.41 -3.16 2.09
CA GLN A 306 22.87 -3.11 1.92
C GLN A 306 23.32 -3.44 0.50
N THR A 307 22.55 -4.23 -0.25
CA THR A 307 22.86 -4.60 -1.64
C THR A 307 22.42 -3.55 -2.66
N VAL A 308 21.54 -2.61 -2.25
CA VAL A 308 21.05 -1.53 -3.11
C VAL A 308 22.18 -0.52 -3.38
N PRO A 309 22.29 0.02 -4.61
CA PRO A 309 23.27 1.06 -4.91
C PRO A 309 23.17 2.24 -3.94
N LYS A 310 24.32 2.68 -3.43
CA LYS A 310 24.39 3.85 -2.54
C LYS A 310 24.15 5.11 -3.33
N VAL A 311 23.15 5.89 -2.93
CA VAL A 311 22.80 7.15 -3.59
C VAL A 311 22.95 8.30 -2.60
N LYS A 312 23.83 9.25 -2.92
CA LYS A 312 23.95 10.48 -2.13
C LYS A 312 22.74 11.38 -2.39
N ASN A 313 21.85 11.47 -1.41
CA ASN A 313 20.69 12.35 -1.46
C ASN A 313 20.38 12.90 -0.07
N VAL A 314 20.61 14.20 0.12
CA VAL A 314 20.33 14.89 1.39
C VAL A 314 18.85 15.25 1.41
N VAL A 315 18.10 14.63 2.28
CA VAL A 315 16.67 14.89 2.46
C VAL A 315 16.45 15.58 3.81
N GLU A 316 15.76 16.72 3.80
CA GLU A 316 15.35 17.39 5.04
C GLU A 316 14.31 16.55 5.77
N ARG A 317 14.65 16.17 7.02
CA ARG A 317 13.79 15.30 7.85
C ARG A 317 13.22 16.09 9.03
N ARG A 318 11.98 15.78 9.38
CA ARG A 318 11.42 16.20 10.66
C ARG A 318 11.84 15.23 11.75
N PRO A 319 12.23 15.72 12.97
CA PRO A 319 12.47 14.82 14.09
C PRO A 319 11.17 14.11 14.49
N PRO A 320 11.24 12.83 14.96
CA PRO A 320 10.08 12.16 15.53
C PRO A 320 9.63 12.88 16.81
N PRO A 321 8.35 12.72 17.22
CA PRO A 321 7.89 13.21 18.53
C PRO A 321 8.66 12.50 19.63
N ALA A 322 8.67 13.12 20.83
CA ALA A 322 9.20 12.47 22.01
C ALA A 322 8.39 11.18 22.29
N MET A 323 9.09 10.08 22.49
CA MET A 323 8.46 8.82 22.87
C MET A 323 7.69 9.01 24.18
N PRO A 324 6.46 8.45 24.31
CA PRO A 324 5.82 8.35 25.58
C PRO A 324 6.78 7.61 26.52
N LYS A 325 6.95 8.12 27.74
CA LYS A 325 7.71 7.40 28.76
C LYS A 325 7.09 6.01 28.86
N SER A 326 7.90 4.98 28.68
CA SER A 326 7.49 3.59 28.87
C SER A 326 6.78 3.55 30.23
N ASN A 327 5.49 3.22 30.24
CA ASN A 327 4.89 2.72 31.46
C ASN A 327 5.60 1.39 31.71
N THR A 328 6.65 1.44 32.50
CA THR A 328 7.18 0.26 33.17
C THR A 328 5.97 -0.44 33.72
N VAL A 329 5.70 -1.62 33.22
CA VAL A 329 4.70 -2.52 33.77
C VAL A 329 5.02 -2.63 35.25
N ALA A 330 4.18 -2.01 36.10
CA ALA A 330 4.23 -2.17 37.52
C ALA A 330 3.99 -3.65 37.83
N GLY A 331 5.01 -4.35 38.24
CA GLY A 331 4.93 -5.77 38.56
C GLY A 331 6.27 -6.38 38.92
N GLU A 332 7.13 -5.66 39.65
CA GLU A 332 8.09 -6.38 40.50
C GLU A 332 7.32 -6.87 41.71
N PRO A 333 7.32 -8.19 42.00
CA PRO A 333 6.76 -8.69 43.22
C PRO A 333 7.60 -8.18 44.41
N GLU A 334 6.91 -7.50 45.29
CA GLU A 334 7.42 -7.08 46.62
C GLU A 334 8.08 -8.27 47.32
N LYS A 335 9.39 -8.19 47.59
CA LYS A 335 10.07 -9.17 48.42
C LYS A 335 9.46 -9.17 49.81
N PRO A 336 9.07 -10.33 50.37
CA PRO A 336 8.61 -10.38 51.73
C PRO A 336 9.71 -9.89 52.70
N SER A 337 9.37 -8.91 53.51
CA SER A 337 10.18 -8.44 54.62
C SER A 337 10.43 -9.59 55.59
N ALA A 338 11.69 -9.87 55.84
CA ALA A 338 12.09 -10.78 56.90
C ALA A 338 11.80 -10.11 58.27
N GLU A 339 10.94 -10.72 59.08
CA GLU A 339 10.94 -10.69 60.55
C GLU A 339 11.45 -12.03 61.07
#